data_e92f367f6a38da31a6db09a03ae0e450
#
_entry.id   e92f367f6a38da31a6db09a03ae0e450
#
_cell.length_a   1.000
_cell.length_b   1.000
_cell.length_c   1.000
_cell.angle_alpha   90.00
_cell.angle_beta   90.00
_cell.angle_gamma   90.00
#
_symmetry.space_group_name_H-M   'P 1'
#
loop_
_entity.id
_entity.type
_entity.pdbx_description
1 polymer ?
#
loop_
_entity_poly.entity_id
_entity_poly.type
_entity_poly.pdbx_seq_one_letter_code
_entity_poly.pdbx_strand_id
1 'polypeptide(L)'
;MDIYNPTGCEDKEPFALRVIGESMTPEFNDGATIIIDPGYPTVNGAYVVVLYQKEYHFRQLVRRDEKVYLAPLNSNFHSLELEGHYQIVGVVTQQNYKRDIHHYEYPKDGEIIKTESERSIRRRERLEKAAAS
;
A
#
# COMPACT_ATOMS: atom_id res chain seq x y z
N MET A 1 12.21 4.92 5.80
CA MET A 1 10.91 4.82 6.49
C MET A 1 11.15 4.26 7.88
N ASP A 2 10.72 4.99 8.88
CA ASP A 2 10.98 4.61 10.27
C ASP A 2 9.69 4.14 10.92
N ILE A 3 9.66 2.87 11.35
CA ILE A 3 8.51 2.29 12.00
C ILE A 3 8.91 1.95 13.44
N TYR A 4 8.21 2.58 14.37
CA TYR A 4 8.44 2.31 15.77
C TYR A 4 7.14 1.98 16.47
N ASN A 5 7.09 0.82 17.09
CA ASN A 5 5.94 0.37 17.86
C ASN A 5 6.35 0.18 19.33
N PRO A 6 6.04 1.14 20.20
CA PRO A 6 6.46 1.06 21.60
C PRO A 6 5.75 -0.05 22.39
N THR A 7 4.63 -0.57 21.91
CA THR A 7 3.91 -1.64 22.58
C THR A 7 4.40 -3.03 22.17
N GLY A 8 5.32 -3.09 21.20
CA GLY A 8 5.90 -4.34 20.77
C GLY A 8 5.08 -5.09 19.72
N CYS A 9 5.44 -6.34 19.50
CA CYS A 9 4.90 -7.16 18.42
C CYS A 9 3.45 -7.61 18.64
N GLU A 10 2.89 -7.36 19.82
CA GLU A 10 1.53 -7.76 20.10
C GLU A 10 0.49 -6.80 19.57
N ASP A 11 0.93 -5.60 19.22
CA ASP A 11 0.03 -4.59 18.70
C ASP A 11 -0.30 -4.88 17.25
N LYS A 12 -1.57 -5.18 17.00
CA LYS A 12 -2.09 -5.47 15.66
C LYS A 12 -2.91 -4.32 15.09
N GLU A 13 -2.82 -3.16 15.70
CA GLU A 13 -3.60 -2.01 15.25
C GLU A 13 -3.02 -1.40 13.98
N PRO A 14 -3.90 -0.94 13.07
CA PRO A 14 -3.44 -0.22 11.88
C PRO A 14 -2.67 1.05 12.25
N PHE A 15 -1.73 1.40 11.41
CA PHE A 15 -0.94 2.61 11.60
C PHE A 15 -0.63 3.27 10.26
N ALA A 16 -0.22 4.54 10.32
CA ALA A 16 0.02 5.34 9.14
C ALA A 16 1.51 5.43 8.81
N LEU A 17 1.82 5.40 7.52
CA LEU A 17 3.16 5.64 7.00
C LEU A 17 3.08 6.60 5.82
N ARG A 18 4.16 7.34 5.59
CA ARG A 18 4.26 8.19 4.41
C ARG A 18 5.01 7.47 3.31
N VAL A 19 4.47 7.52 2.10
CA VAL A 19 5.13 6.98 0.91
C VAL A 19 6.28 7.89 0.52
N ILE A 20 7.46 7.30 0.34
CA ILE A 20 8.64 8.02 -0.11
C ILE A 20 9.11 7.37 -1.41
N GLY A 21 9.16 8.16 -2.47
CA GLY A 21 9.58 7.70 -3.78
C GLY A 21 8.44 7.36 -4.70
N GLU A 22 8.79 6.93 -5.90
CA GLU A 22 7.83 6.76 -6.99
C GLU A 22 7.68 5.32 -7.47
N SER A 23 8.20 4.36 -6.72
CA SER A 23 8.16 2.95 -7.14
C SER A 23 6.75 2.38 -7.27
N MET A 24 5.78 2.99 -6.62
CA MET A 24 4.40 2.53 -6.64
C MET A 24 3.45 3.49 -7.36
N THR A 25 4.00 4.41 -8.14
CA THR A 25 3.19 5.25 -9.02
C THR A 25 2.74 4.46 -10.24
N PRO A 26 1.63 4.81 -10.88
CA PRO A 26 0.76 5.95 -10.56
C PRO A 26 -0.28 5.68 -9.46
N GLU A 27 -0.40 4.43 -9.00
CA GLU A 27 -1.41 4.10 -7.99
C GLU A 27 -1.19 4.83 -6.67
N PHE A 28 0.06 4.87 -6.20
CA PHE A 28 0.42 5.53 -4.95
C PHE A 28 1.39 6.66 -5.23
N ASN A 29 1.07 7.84 -4.72
CA ASN A 29 1.86 9.03 -4.97
C ASN A 29 2.95 9.22 -3.91
N ASP A 30 4.09 9.74 -4.33
CA ASP A 30 5.11 10.17 -3.41
C ASP A 30 4.53 11.23 -2.47
N GLY A 31 4.73 11.07 -1.18
CA GLY A 31 4.18 11.97 -0.18
C GLY A 31 2.79 11.58 0.34
N ALA A 32 2.15 10.60 -0.25
CA ALA A 32 0.86 10.12 0.23
C ALA A 32 1.01 9.47 1.61
N THR A 33 -0.08 9.47 2.37
CA THR A 33 -0.17 8.72 3.62
C THR A 33 -0.90 7.43 3.35
N ILE A 34 -0.33 6.31 3.75
CA ILE A 34 -0.96 5.00 3.63
C ILE A 34 -1.26 4.45 5.02
N ILE A 35 -2.35 3.71 5.12
CA ILE A 35 -2.71 3.01 6.36
C ILE A 35 -2.33 1.55 6.17
N ILE A 36 -1.57 1.02 7.12
CA ILE A 36 -1.06 -0.35 7.11
C ILE A 36 -1.79 -1.12 8.19
N ASP A 37 -2.35 -2.26 7.83
CA ASP A 37 -3.01 -3.15 8.78
C ASP A 37 -2.18 -4.42 8.97
N PRO A 38 -1.53 -4.58 10.14
CA PRO A 38 -0.72 -5.79 10.40
C PRO A 38 -1.55 -7.05 10.54
N GLY A 39 -2.84 -6.91 10.87
CA GLY A 39 -3.75 -8.04 11.05
C GLY A 39 -4.49 -8.47 9.81
N TYR A 40 -4.34 -7.77 8.71
CA TYR A 40 -5.04 -8.11 7.46
C TYR A 40 -4.37 -9.32 6.81
N PRO A 41 -5.15 -10.30 6.33
CA PRO A 41 -4.56 -11.48 5.67
C PRO A 41 -3.74 -11.08 4.45
N THR A 42 -2.54 -11.63 4.35
CA THR A 42 -1.65 -11.36 3.23
C THR A 42 -1.98 -12.29 2.07
N VAL A 43 -2.52 -11.74 1.00
CA VAL A 43 -2.85 -12.51 -0.20
C VAL A 43 -1.93 -12.11 -1.34
N ASN A 44 -1.81 -12.99 -2.33
CA ASN A 44 -1.03 -12.70 -3.54
C ASN A 44 -1.63 -11.48 -4.24
N GLY A 45 -0.77 -10.53 -4.60
CA GLY A 45 -1.18 -9.30 -5.26
C GLY A 45 -1.44 -8.13 -4.33
N ALA A 46 -1.43 -8.34 -3.02
CA ALA A 46 -1.67 -7.25 -2.06
C ALA A 46 -0.54 -6.22 -2.07
N TYR A 47 -0.89 -4.98 -1.80
CA TYR A 47 0.10 -3.94 -1.56
C TYR A 47 0.55 -4.06 -0.11
N VAL A 48 1.85 -4.24 0.09
CA VAL A 48 2.40 -4.56 1.41
C VAL A 48 3.60 -3.69 1.75
N VAL A 49 3.87 -3.60 3.05
CA VAL A 49 5.14 -3.09 3.54
C VAL A 49 5.88 -4.28 4.15
N VAL A 50 7.11 -4.47 3.72
CA VAL A 50 7.94 -5.61 4.11
C VAL A 50 9.28 -5.13 4.63
N LEU A 51 9.71 -5.71 5.75
CA LEU A 51 11.06 -5.50 6.26
C LEU A 51 11.95 -6.61 5.73
N TYR A 52 12.95 -6.24 4.94
CA TYR A 52 13.87 -7.17 4.31
C TYR A 52 15.27 -6.59 4.30
N GLN A 53 16.24 -7.35 4.78
CA GLN A 53 17.64 -6.93 4.86
C GLN A 53 17.80 -5.56 5.50
N LYS A 54 17.09 -5.36 6.62
CA LYS A 54 17.11 -4.13 7.43
C LYS A 54 16.52 -2.90 6.76
N GLU A 55 15.81 -3.08 5.64
CA GLU A 55 15.15 -1.99 4.93
C GLU A 55 13.65 -2.28 4.80
N TYR A 56 12.86 -1.21 4.82
CA TYR A 56 11.43 -1.31 4.60
C TYR A 56 11.13 -1.06 3.13
N HIS A 57 10.33 -1.93 2.55
CA HIS A 57 9.91 -1.85 1.15
C HIS A 57 8.40 -1.78 1.06
N PHE A 58 7.89 -0.80 0.31
CA PHE A 58 6.48 -0.72 -0.03
C PHE A 58 6.33 -1.16 -1.49
N ARG A 59 5.71 -2.32 -1.70
CA ARG A 59 5.61 -2.95 -3.02
C ARG A 59 4.36 -3.80 -3.09
N GLN A 60 4.11 -4.37 -4.25
CA GLN A 60 3.07 -5.38 -4.44
C GLN A 60 3.68 -6.76 -4.22
N LEU A 61 3.02 -7.59 -3.43
CA LEU A 61 3.48 -8.94 -3.15
C LEU A 61 3.06 -9.86 -4.28
N VAL A 62 4.03 -10.53 -4.89
CA VAL A 62 3.77 -11.47 -5.98
C VAL A 62 4.39 -12.82 -5.61
N ARG A 63 3.55 -13.85 -5.56
CA ARG A 63 3.99 -15.23 -5.33
C ARG A 63 3.89 -15.99 -6.63
N ARG A 64 5.01 -16.58 -7.05
CA ARG A 64 5.08 -17.33 -8.30
C ARG A 64 6.07 -18.47 -8.16
N ASP A 65 5.65 -19.69 -8.51
CA ASP A 65 6.56 -20.87 -8.52
C ASP A 65 7.33 -21.04 -7.20
N GLU A 66 6.64 -20.93 -6.09
CA GLU A 66 7.19 -21.06 -4.74
C GLU A 66 8.16 -19.94 -4.35
N LYS A 67 8.27 -18.92 -5.18
CA LYS A 67 9.10 -17.75 -4.90
C LYS A 67 8.22 -16.55 -4.58
N VAL A 68 8.78 -15.61 -3.82
CA VAL A 68 8.09 -14.39 -3.42
C VAL A 68 8.86 -13.20 -3.94
N TYR A 69 8.14 -12.31 -4.60
CA TYR A 69 8.72 -11.09 -5.17
C TYR A 69 8.03 -9.87 -4.63
N LEU A 70 8.78 -8.80 -4.49
CA LEU A 70 8.24 -7.46 -4.23
C LEU A 70 8.28 -6.70 -5.55
N ALA A 71 7.12 -6.50 -6.15
CA ALA A 71 7.02 -5.87 -7.47
C ALA A 71 6.62 -4.40 -7.35
N PRO A 72 7.37 -3.49 -8.00
CA PRO A 72 6.93 -2.11 -8.09
C PRO A 72 5.81 -1.99 -9.10
N LEU A 73 4.94 -0.99 -8.94
CA LEU A 73 3.93 -0.69 -9.94
C LEU A 73 4.47 0.17 -11.06
N ASN A 74 5.54 0.91 -10.78
CA ASN A 74 6.20 1.76 -11.77
C ASN A 74 7.25 0.94 -12.52
N SER A 75 7.11 0.87 -13.84
CA SER A 75 7.98 0.05 -14.68
C SER A 75 9.44 0.52 -14.73
N ASN A 76 9.74 1.72 -14.22
CA ASN A 76 11.10 2.22 -14.13
C ASN A 76 11.90 1.62 -12.96
N PHE A 77 11.23 0.82 -12.13
CA PHE A 77 11.84 0.15 -10.99
C PHE A 77 11.83 -1.35 -11.20
N HIS A 78 12.69 -2.06 -10.50
CA HIS A 78 12.84 -3.50 -10.66
C HIS A 78 12.20 -4.27 -9.51
N SER A 79 11.69 -5.45 -9.83
CA SER A 79 11.19 -6.38 -8.81
C SER A 79 12.35 -6.95 -7.99
N LEU A 80 12.07 -7.23 -6.73
CA LEU A 80 13.03 -7.80 -5.79
C LEU A 80 12.54 -9.18 -5.36
N GLU A 81 13.36 -10.21 -5.55
CA GLU A 81 13.03 -11.53 -5.03
C GLU A 81 13.40 -11.59 -3.55
N LEU A 82 12.47 -12.07 -2.73
CA LEU A 82 12.71 -12.24 -1.30
C LEU A 82 13.35 -13.61 -1.06
N GLU A 83 14.59 -13.58 -0.62
CA GLU A 83 15.34 -14.79 -0.29
C GLU A 83 15.67 -14.80 1.20
N GLY A 84 15.43 -15.94 1.84
CA GLY A 84 15.72 -16.09 3.26
C GLY A 84 14.68 -15.39 4.13
N HIS A 85 15.13 -14.63 5.09
CA HIS A 85 14.27 -14.10 6.13
C HIS A 85 13.71 -12.73 5.77
N TYR A 86 12.40 -12.59 5.89
CA TYR A 86 11.72 -11.30 5.73
C TYR A 86 10.50 -11.26 6.63
N GLN A 87 10.01 -10.05 6.89
CA GLN A 87 8.82 -9.85 7.71
C GLN A 87 7.83 -8.96 6.97
N ILE A 88 6.61 -9.45 6.79
CA ILE A 88 5.53 -8.63 6.27
C ILE A 88 5.02 -7.78 7.43
N VAL A 89 5.22 -6.48 7.34
CA VAL A 89 4.82 -5.54 8.38
C VAL A 89 3.30 -5.36 8.37
N GLY A 90 2.71 -5.30 7.19
CA GLY A 90 1.27 -5.23 7.06
C GLY A 90 0.83 -4.96 5.63
N VAL A 91 -0.48 -4.93 5.46
CA VAL A 91 -1.14 -4.75 4.17
C VAL A 91 -1.73 -3.35 4.10
N VAL A 92 -1.58 -2.70 2.95
CA VAL A 92 -2.11 -1.34 2.76
C VAL A 92 -3.61 -1.40 2.52
N THR A 93 -4.37 -0.75 3.39
CA THR A 93 -5.83 -0.73 3.30
C THR A 93 -6.40 0.61 2.88
N GLN A 94 -5.58 1.66 2.91
CA GLN A 94 -6.06 3.01 2.59
C GLN A 94 -4.90 3.89 2.11
N GLN A 95 -5.21 4.78 1.18
CA GLN A 95 -4.29 5.83 0.77
C GLN A 95 -5.00 7.18 0.88
N ASN A 96 -4.31 8.15 1.49
CA ASN A 96 -4.77 9.54 1.57
C ASN A 96 -3.75 10.42 0.85
N TYR A 97 -4.21 11.13 -0.16
CA TYR A 97 -3.34 12.04 -0.90
C TYR A 97 -4.13 13.27 -1.32
N LYS A 98 -3.70 14.44 -0.88
CA LYS A 98 -4.36 15.71 -1.22
C LYS A 98 -5.88 15.65 -1.03
N ARG A 99 -6.32 15.10 0.10
CA ARG A 99 -7.72 14.94 0.51
C ARG A 99 -8.49 13.85 -0.25
N ASP A 100 -7.88 13.20 -1.22
CA ASP A 100 -8.49 12.05 -1.87
C ASP A 100 -8.17 10.80 -1.06
N ILE A 101 -9.19 10.05 -0.72
CA ILE A 101 -9.07 8.87 0.12
C ILE A 101 -9.56 7.66 -0.65
N HIS A 102 -8.68 6.67 -0.78
CA HIS A 102 -8.99 5.40 -1.44
C HIS A 102 -8.80 4.26 -0.46
N HIS A 103 -9.70 3.30 -0.50
CA HIS A 103 -9.65 2.10 0.32
C HIS A 103 -9.36 0.90 -0.57
N TYR A 104 -8.62 -0.06 -0.04
CA TYR A 104 -8.22 -1.26 -0.78
C TYR A 104 -8.65 -2.50 -0.05
N GLU A 105 -9.27 -3.43 -0.76
CA GLU A 105 -9.62 -4.74 -0.26
C GLU A 105 -9.02 -5.79 -1.20
N TYR A 106 -8.61 -6.91 -0.64
CA TYR A 106 -7.88 -7.94 -1.38
C TYR A 106 -8.61 -9.29 -1.25
N PRO A 107 -9.55 -9.58 -2.17
CA PRO A 107 -10.20 -10.89 -2.18
C PRO A 107 -9.20 -11.99 -2.47
N LYS A 108 -9.44 -13.19 -1.91
CA LYS A 108 -8.53 -14.32 -2.12
C LYS A 108 -8.41 -14.72 -3.60
N ASP A 109 -9.51 -14.64 -4.33
CA ASP A 109 -9.61 -15.14 -5.70
C ASP A 109 -10.07 -14.06 -6.67
N GLY A 110 -9.65 -12.82 -6.48
CA GLY A 110 -10.12 -11.75 -7.34
C GLY A 110 -9.16 -10.60 -7.43
N GLU A 111 -9.57 -9.62 -8.21
CA GLU A 111 -8.81 -8.39 -8.37
C GLU A 111 -8.95 -7.50 -7.14
N ILE A 112 -7.96 -6.66 -6.92
CA ILE A 112 -7.98 -5.68 -5.85
C ILE A 112 -9.20 -4.78 -6.01
N ILE A 113 -9.97 -4.64 -4.94
CA ILE A 113 -11.13 -3.75 -4.92
C ILE A 113 -10.67 -2.40 -4.36
N LYS A 114 -10.73 -1.37 -5.20
CA LYS A 114 -10.39 -0.02 -4.82
C LYS A 114 -11.66 0.81 -4.74
N THR A 115 -11.88 1.43 -3.60
CA THR A 115 -13.06 2.25 -3.36
C THR A 115 -12.64 3.64 -2.94
N GLU A 116 -13.17 4.65 -3.60
CA GLU A 116 -12.93 6.03 -3.21
C GLU A 116 -13.95 6.43 -2.14
N SER A 117 -13.51 7.19 -1.13
CA SER A 117 -14.42 7.64 -0.08
C SER A 117 -15.48 8.59 -0.67
N GLU A 118 -16.68 8.57 -0.08
CA GLU A 118 -17.78 9.41 -0.50
C GLU A 118 -17.41 10.89 -0.46
N ARG A 119 -16.66 11.29 0.55
CA ARG A 119 -16.20 12.66 0.70
C ARG A 119 -15.28 13.09 -0.43
N SER A 120 -14.39 12.20 -0.85
CA SER A 120 -13.48 12.46 -1.97
C SER A 120 -14.24 12.59 -3.28
N ILE A 121 -15.24 11.74 -3.49
CA ILE A 121 -16.09 11.78 -4.68
C ILE A 121 -16.82 13.12 -4.76
N ARG A 122 -17.42 13.55 -3.67
CA ARG A 122 -18.15 14.85 -3.62
C ARG A 122 -17.23 16.01 -3.92
N ARG A 123 -16.02 15.99 -3.37
CA ARG A 123 -15.04 17.05 -3.60
C ARG A 123 -14.64 17.11 -5.06
N ARG A 124 -14.36 15.95 -5.67
CA ARG A 124 -13.98 15.89 -7.09
C ARG A 124 -15.11 16.36 -7.99
N GLU A 125 -16.34 15.94 -7.74
CA GLU A 125 -17.50 16.37 -8.52
C GLU A 125 -17.71 17.88 -8.45
N ARG A 126 -17.50 18.47 -7.27
CA ARG A 126 -17.61 19.91 -7.09
C ARG A 126 -16.56 20.65 -7.91
N LEU A 127 -15.32 20.16 -7.93
CA LEU A 127 -14.25 20.77 -8.70
C LEU A 127 -14.49 20.64 -10.21
N GLU A 128 -15.00 19.51 -10.66
CA GLU A 128 -15.35 19.29 -12.06
C GLU A 128 -16.46 20.23 -12.51
N LYS A 129 -17.47 20.42 -11.68
CA LYS A 129 -18.55 21.35 -11.95
C LYS A 129 -18.04 22.79 -12.08
N ALA A 130 -17.15 23.19 -11.18
CA ALA A 130 -16.56 24.53 -11.22
C ALA A 130 -15.74 24.74 -12.49
N ALA A 131 -15.03 23.71 -12.94
CA ALA A 131 -14.22 23.79 -14.15
C ALA A 131 -15.06 23.82 -15.43
N ALA A 132 -16.26 23.24 -15.39
CA ALA A 132 -17.13 23.14 -16.56
C ALA A 132 -18.02 24.38 -16.77
N SER A 133 -18.11 25.23 -15.78
CA SER A 133 -19.01 26.42 -15.85
C SER A 133 -18.39 27.65 -16.49
#